data_127f36a53c1e1ebd395e5de985740bd6
#
_entry.id   127f36a53c1e1ebd395e5de985740bd6
#
_cell.length_a   1.000
_cell.length_b   1.000
_cell.length_c   1.000
_cell.angle_alpha   90.00
_cell.angle_beta   90.00
_cell.angle_gamma   90.00
#
_symmetry.space_group_name_H-M   'P 1'
#
loop_
_entity.id
_entity.type
_entity.pdbx_description
1 polymer ?
#
loop_
_entity_poly.entity_id
_entity_poly.type
_entity_poly.pdbx_seq_one_letter_code
_entity_poly.pdbx_strand_id
1 'polypeptide(L)'
;MNRRNFLNIFFASYFVFLGWLNFTPAANAMGGKLPSINQPAPEFTLPTNTGDGEIALSDYRGKWVVLYFYPKDFTAGCTIEARRFQEDLPKYLEKNTEIIGVSADDIDSHAEFCDSEGLKFPLLADTTGAVSKTYGSWMSFISVRHSFIIDPEGILRETFVRVNPIIHSQEVMARLKDLQQTISS
;
A
#
# COMPACT_ATOMS: atom_id res chain seq x y z
N MET A 1 8.92 68.41 43.71
CA MET A 1 7.73 68.13 42.93
C MET A 1 8.09 67.07 41.90
N ASN A 2 7.55 65.89 42.03
CA ASN A 2 8.03 64.63 41.41
C ASN A 2 7.49 64.42 39.99
N ARG A 3 8.38 64.19 39.05
CA ARG A 3 8.04 63.69 37.73
C ARG A 3 8.31 62.19 37.73
N ARG A 4 7.24 61.39 37.66
CA ARG A 4 7.31 59.92 37.53
C ARG A 4 7.35 59.59 36.06
N ASN A 5 8.46 59.03 35.63
CA ASN A 5 8.62 58.47 34.29
C ASN A 5 7.86 57.14 34.20
N PHE A 6 6.89 57.05 33.27
CA PHE A 6 6.28 55.80 32.91
C PHE A 6 7.14 55.11 31.83
N LEU A 7 7.73 54.03 32.19
CA LEU A 7 8.47 53.17 31.24
C LEU A 7 7.48 52.19 30.60
N ASN A 8 7.20 52.38 29.33
CA ASN A 8 6.39 51.44 28.57
C ASN A 8 7.26 50.27 28.16
N ILE A 9 7.03 49.11 28.79
CA ILE A 9 7.64 47.83 28.35
C ILE A 9 6.71 47.20 27.33
N PHE A 10 7.14 47.20 26.05
CA PHE A 10 6.52 46.44 25.01
C PHE A 10 6.93 44.95 25.16
N PHE A 11 6.01 44.09 25.61
CA PHE A 11 6.16 42.66 25.52
C PHE A 11 5.84 42.23 24.09
N ALA A 12 6.86 41.94 23.30
CA ALA A 12 6.72 41.25 22.03
C ALA A 12 6.44 39.77 22.31
N SER A 13 5.19 39.37 22.20
CA SER A 13 4.80 37.94 22.27
C SER A 13 5.23 37.25 21.00
N TYR A 14 6.35 36.52 21.06
CA TYR A 14 6.76 35.59 20.01
C TYR A 14 5.87 34.33 20.10
N PHE A 15 4.84 34.25 19.27
CA PHE A 15 4.10 33.01 19.05
C PHE A 15 5.00 32.05 18.25
N VAL A 16 5.67 31.14 18.95
CA VAL A 16 6.31 29.99 18.32
C VAL A 16 5.20 29.03 17.92
N PHE A 17 4.86 29.03 16.65
CA PHE A 17 3.96 28.04 16.05
C PHE A 17 4.75 26.72 15.93
N LEU A 18 4.77 25.94 17.01
CA LEU A 18 5.23 24.55 16.99
C LEU A 18 4.20 23.73 16.19
N GLY A 19 4.48 23.57 14.91
CA GLY A 19 3.74 22.61 14.09
C GLY A 19 3.87 21.23 14.72
N TRP A 20 2.78 20.74 15.30
CA TRP A 20 2.68 19.36 15.75
C TRP A 20 2.68 18.48 14.50
N LEU A 21 3.85 18.00 14.11
CA LEU A 21 3.96 16.85 13.22
C LEU A 21 3.34 15.67 13.97
N ASN A 22 2.10 15.32 13.62
CA ASN A 22 1.47 14.10 14.10
C ASN A 22 2.25 12.91 13.52
N PHE A 23 3.33 12.53 14.20
CA PHE A 23 4.03 11.29 13.96
C PHE A 23 3.15 10.17 14.50
N THR A 24 2.31 9.59 13.63
CA THR A 24 1.64 8.33 13.96
C THR A 24 2.73 7.24 14.01
N PRO A 25 2.92 6.59 15.15
CA PRO A 25 3.91 5.51 15.22
C PRO A 25 3.50 4.40 14.25
N ALA A 26 4.46 3.91 13.46
CA ALA A 26 4.22 2.78 12.59
C ALA A 26 3.79 1.55 13.41
N ALA A 27 2.69 0.94 13.04
CA ALA A 27 2.19 -0.25 13.71
C ALA A 27 3.10 -1.45 13.38
N ASN A 28 3.32 -2.33 14.38
CA ASN A 28 3.97 -3.61 14.14
C ASN A 28 2.91 -4.67 13.86
N ALA A 29 3.08 -5.40 12.76
CA ALA A 29 2.27 -6.56 12.41
C ALA A 29 3.11 -7.84 12.40
N MET A 30 2.47 -8.98 12.26
CA MET A 30 3.18 -10.20 11.91
C MET A 30 3.76 -10.01 10.49
N GLY A 31 5.06 -9.95 10.37
CA GLY A 31 5.76 -9.64 9.11
C GLY A 31 6.68 -8.43 9.22
N GLY A 32 6.61 -7.67 10.31
CA GLY A 32 7.50 -6.55 10.60
C GLY A 32 6.78 -5.22 10.81
N LYS A 33 7.54 -4.13 10.65
CA LYS A 33 7.03 -2.76 10.80
C LYS A 33 6.28 -2.34 9.53
N LEU A 34 5.01 -2.00 9.68
CA LEU A 34 4.18 -1.48 8.58
C LEU A 34 4.56 -0.04 8.21
N PRO A 35 4.45 0.33 6.93
CA PRO A 35 4.51 1.73 6.52
C PRO A 35 3.39 2.54 7.17
N SER A 36 3.64 3.84 7.38
CA SER A 36 2.66 4.72 8.02
C SER A 36 1.60 5.19 7.03
N ILE A 37 0.33 5.14 7.43
CA ILE A 37 -0.78 5.70 6.65
C ILE A 37 -0.62 7.22 6.49
N ASN A 38 -1.05 7.77 5.37
CA ASN A 38 -0.92 9.16 4.95
C ASN A 38 0.55 9.63 4.77
N GLN A 39 1.45 8.69 4.53
CA GLN A 39 2.81 8.96 4.11
C GLN A 39 3.05 8.36 2.72
N PRO A 40 4.08 8.81 1.98
CA PRO A 40 4.47 8.16 0.73
C PRO A 40 4.66 6.66 0.94
N ALA A 41 4.04 5.84 0.09
CA ALA A 41 4.26 4.41 0.07
C ALA A 41 5.72 4.12 -0.29
N PRO A 42 6.36 3.12 0.32
CA PRO A 42 7.71 2.74 -0.04
C PRO A 42 7.82 2.39 -1.53
N GLU A 43 8.73 3.05 -2.25
CA GLU A 43 8.96 2.78 -3.66
C GLU A 43 9.65 1.43 -3.86
N PHE A 44 9.32 0.80 -4.99
CA PHE A 44 9.97 -0.44 -5.42
C PHE A 44 10.01 -0.53 -6.94
N THR A 45 10.91 -1.36 -7.44
CA THR A 45 10.92 -1.90 -8.81
C THR A 45 11.16 -3.39 -8.69
N LEU A 46 10.27 -4.20 -9.26
CA LEU A 46 10.33 -5.66 -9.20
C LEU A 46 10.10 -6.29 -10.57
N PRO A 47 10.77 -7.43 -10.82
CA PRO A 47 10.51 -8.23 -12.02
C PRO A 47 9.05 -8.71 -12.09
N THR A 48 8.52 -8.79 -13.32
CA THR A 48 7.19 -9.32 -13.62
C THR A 48 7.22 -10.17 -14.87
N ASN A 49 6.21 -11.03 -15.03
CA ASN A 49 5.99 -11.82 -16.23
C ASN A 49 5.23 -11.04 -17.35
N THR A 50 4.97 -9.75 -17.15
CA THR A 50 4.20 -8.91 -18.09
C THR A 50 5.00 -7.71 -18.56
N GLY A 51 4.62 -7.13 -19.70
CA GLY A 51 5.21 -5.89 -20.22
C GLY A 51 6.71 -5.99 -20.48
N ASP A 52 7.47 -4.99 -20.02
CA ASP A 52 8.92 -4.87 -20.23
C ASP A 52 9.75 -5.72 -19.24
N GLY A 53 9.11 -6.59 -18.47
CA GLY A 53 9.77 -7.48 -17.52
C GLY A 53 10.05 -6.89 -16.14
N GLU A 54 9.77 -5.62 -15.92
CA GLU A 54 9.84 -4.95 -14.60
C GLU A 54 8.69 -3.96 -14.44
N ILE A 55 8.27 -3.77 -13.20
CA ILE A 55 7.24 -2.79 -12.80
C ILE A 55 7.74 -2.02 -11.59
N ALA A 56 7.68 -0.68 -11.67
CA ALA A 56 7.89 0.22 -10.56
C ALA A 56 6.56 0.75 -10.01
N LEU A 57 6.47 1.01 -8.71
CA LEU A 57 5.29 1.65 -8.12
C LEU A 57 5.02 3.02 -8.76
N SER A 58 6.06 3.75 -9.14
CA SER A 58 5.97 5.04 -9.83
C SER A 58 5.25 5.00 -11.18
N ASP A 59 5.19 3.84 -11.85
CA ASP A 59 4.51 3.68 -13.15
C ASP A 59 2.98 3.83 -13.03
N TYR A 60 2.47 3.74 -11.81
CA TYR A 60 1.04 3.85 -11.50
C TYR A 60 0.64 5.22 -10.98
N ARG A 61 1.48 6.26 -11.10
CA ARG A 61 1.06 7.62 -10.74
C ARG A 61 -0.16 8.06 -11.55
N GLY A 62 -1.11 8.69 -10.89
CA GLY A 62 -2.41 9.03 -11.46
C GLY A 62 -3.47 7.93 -11.35
N LYS A 63 -3.13 6.76 -10.82
CA LYS A 63 -4.04 5.65 -10.57
C LYS A 63 -4.00 5.23 -9.09
N TRP A 64 -5.10 4.68 -8.62
CA TRP A 64 -5.11 3.96 -7.36
C TRP A 64 -4.45 2.60 -7.55
N VAL A 65 -3.76 2.11 -6.52
CA VAL A 65 -3.12 0.80 -6.52
C VAL A 65 -3.60 0.00 -5.32
N VAL A 66 -4.03 -1.23 -5.59
CA VAL A 66 -4.20 -2.28 -4.58
C VAL A 66 -2.98 -3.19 -4.68
N LEU A 67 -2.05 -3.02 -3.76
CA LEU A 67 -0.85 -3.84 -3.64
C LEU A 67 -1.11 -4.93 -2.61
N TYR A 68 -1.13 -6.21 -3.00
CA TYR A 68 -1.33 -7.31 -2.07
C TYR A 68 -0.14 -8.27 -2.06
N PHE A 69 0.31 -8.61 -0.85
CA PHE A 69 1.34 -9.62 -0.63
C PHE A 69 0.69 -10.95 -0.29
N TYR A 70 1.22 -12.03 -0.83
CA TYR A 70 0.70 -13.36 -0.59
C TYR A 70 1.84 -14.39 -0.43
N PRO A 71 1.61 -15.51 0.31
CA PRO A 71 2.69 -16.44 0.66
C PRO A 71 3.32 -17.17 -0.51
N LYS A 72 2.50 -17.73 -1.45
CA LYS A 72 3.02 -18.60 -2.50
C LYS A 72 1.99 -18.93 -3.57
N ASP A 73 2.43 -18.95 -4.85
CA ASP A 73 1.66 -19.44 -5.98
C ASP A 73 1.10 -20.86 -5.75
N PHE A 74 0.02 -21.18 -6.40
CA PHE A 74 -0.64 -22.51 -6.41
C PHE A 74 -1.09 -23.02 -5.04
N THR A 75 -1.00 -22.24 -3.97
CA THR A 75 -1.59 -22.64 -2.69
C THR A 75 -3.08 -22.28 -2.65
N ALA A 76 -3.90 -23.11 -2.02
CA ALA A 76 -5.35 -22.97 -2.05
C ALA A 76 -5.86 -21.58 -1.65
N GLY A 77 -5.30 -21.00 -0.58
CA GLY A 77 -5.68 -19.67 -0.12
C GLY A 77 -5.27 -18.56 -1.09
N CYS A 78 -4.07 -18.64 -1.69
CA CYS A 78 -3.60 -17.63 -2.65
C CYS A 78 -4.36 -17.72 -3.97
N THR A 79 -4.68 -18.94 -4.43
CA THR A 79 -5.51 -19.16 -5.61
C THR A 79 -6.91 -18.57 -5.42
N ILE A 80 -7.54 -18.78 -4.25
CA ILE A 80 -8.85 -18.20 -3.94
C ILE A 80 -8.76 -16.66 -3.98
N GLU A 81 -7.76 -16.07 -3.35
CA GLU A 81 -7.58 -14.62 -3.31
C GLU A 81 -7.38 -14.02 -4.70
N ALA A 82 -6.46 -14.60 -5.48
CA ALA A 82 -6.18 -14.16 -6.85
C ALA A 82 -7.44 -14.24 -7.74
N ARG A 83 -8.19 -15.33 -7.66
CA ARG A 83 -9.47 -15.49 -8.39
C ARG A 83 -10.50 -14.45 -7.97
N ARG A 84 -10.62 -14.12 -6.68
CA ARG A 84 -11.54 -13.08 -6.21
C ARG A 84 -11.15 -11.70 -6.71
N PHE A 85 -9.87 -11.36 -6.72
CA PHE A 85 -9.40 -10.14 -7.35
C PHE A 85 -9.64 -10.15 -8.86
N GLN A 86 -9.43 -11.27 -9.54
CA GLN A 86 -9.70 -11.41 -10.98
C GLN A 86 -11.19 -11.24 -11.31
N GLU A 87 -12.09 -11.85 -10.53
CA GLU A 87 -13.54 -11.70 -10.68
C GLU A 87 -14.00 -10.24 -10.54
N ASP A 88 -13.39 -9.50 -9.62
CA ASP A 88 -13.72 -8.10 -9.37
C ASP A 88 -12.89 -7.10 -10.16
N LEU A 89 -11.89 -7.55 -10.94
CA LEU A 89 -10.96 -6.68 -11.70
C LEU A 89 -11.68 -5.62 -12.54
N PRO A 90 -12.75 -5.92 -13.32
CA PRO A 90 -13.44 -4.90 -14.09
C PRO A 90 -13.96 -3.74 -13.21
N LYS A 91 -14.45 -4.04 -12.00
CA LYS A 91 -14.96 -3.03 -11.06
C LYS A 91 -13.83 -2.15 -10.50
N TYR A 92 -12.61 -2.70 -10.33
CA TYR A 92 -11.43 -1.94 -9.94
C TYR A 92 -10.99 -1.00 -11.06
N LEU A 93 -10.90 -1.50 -12.29
CA LEU A 93 -10.52 -0.71 -13.47
C LEU A 93 -11.50 0.46 -13.72
N GLU A 94 -12.83 0.24 -13.56
CA GLU A 94 -13.84 1.31 -13.63
C GLU A 94 -13.61 2.43 -12.59
N LYS A 95 -12.86 2.13 -11.52
CA LYS A 95 -12.48 3.06 -10.46
C LYS A 95 -11.07 3.60 -10.58
N ASN A 96 -10.49 3.54 -11.79
CA ASN A 96 -9.10 3.93 -12.04
C ASN A 96 -8.12 3.27 -11.06
N THR A 97 -8.32 1.98 -10.79
CA THR A 97 -7.55 1.24 -9.78
C THR A 97 -6.91 0.01 -10.40
N GLU A 98 -5.62 -0.15 -10.20
CA GLU A 98 -4.85 -1.31 -10.62
C GLU A 98 -4.61 -2.26 -9.43
N ILE A 99 -4.53 -3.56 -9.74
CA ILE A 99 -4.22 -4.60 -8.75
C ILE A 99 -2.83 -5.13 -9.06
N ILE A 100 -2.01 -5.29 -8.03
CA ILE A 100 -0.64 -5.81 -8.12
C ILE A 100 -0.45 -6.86 -7.02
N GLY A 101 -0.11 -8.08 -7.40
CA GLY A 101 0.27 -9.13 -6.46
C GLY A 101 1.78 -9.23 -6.29
N VAL A 102 2.26 -9.55 -5.09
CA VAL A 102 3.68 -9.72 -4.79
C VAL A 102 3.90 -10.97 -3.94
N SER A 103 4.79 -11.85 -4.37
CA SER A 103 5.27 -12.96 -3.55
C SER A 103 6.77 -13.21 -3.72
N ALA A 104 7.29 -14.19 -3.00
CA ALA A 104 8.69 -14.61 -3.12
C ALA A 104 8.93 -15.63 -4.25
N ASP A 105 7.89 -16.02 -4.98
CA ASP A 105 8.01 -16.89 -6.14
C ASP A 105 8.73 -16.17 -7.29
N ASP A 106 9.31 -16.92 -8.22
CA ASP A 106 10.00 -16.38 -9.37
C ASP A 106 9.04 -16.06 -10.54
N ILE A 107 9.58 -15.43 -11.57
CA ILE A 107 8.83 -14.97 -12.75
C ILE A 107 8.16 -16.15 -13.49
N ASP A 108 8.84 -17.29 -13.57
CA ASP A 108 8.33 -18.46 -14.29
C ASP A 108 7.11 -19.05 -13.56
N SER A 109 7.20 -19.14 -12.21
CA SER A 109 6.07 -19.54 -11.36
C SER A 109 4.88 -18.60 -11.54
N HIS A 110 5.13 -17.28 -11.53
CA HIS A 110 4.08 -16.28 -11.74
C HIS A 110 3.43 -16.40 -13.12
N ALA A 111 4.22 -16.67 -14.17
CA ALA A 111 3.70 -16.86 -15.51
C ALA A 111 2.75 -18.08 -15.58
N GLU A 112 3.19 -19.22 -15.04
CA GLU A 112 2.38 -20.43 -14.98
C GLU A 112 1.11 -20.23 -14.13
N PHE A 113 1.23 -19.51 -12.99
CA PHE A 113 0.09 -19.22 -12.12
C PHE A 113 -0.92 -18.28 -12.80
N CYS A 114 -0.46 -17.22 -13.46
CA CYS A 114 -1.32 -16.33 -14.24
C CYS A 114 -2.05 -17.06 -15.34
N ASP A 115 -1.36 -17.91 -16.09
CA ASP A 115 -1.94 -18.68 -17.19
C ASP A 115 -2.98 -19.69 -16.70
N SER A 116 -2.67 -20.42 -15.62
CA SER A 116 -3.56 -21.44 -15.06
C SER A 116 -4.83 -20.86 -14.45
N GLU A 117 -4.75 -19.65 -13.86
CA GLU A 117 -5.85 -18.98 -13.19
C GLU A 117 -6.54 -17.90 -14.06
N GLY A 118 -5.98 -17.63 -15.24
CA GLY A 118 -6.48 -16.62 -16.17
C GLY A 118 -6.38 -15.19 -15.64
N LEU A 119 -5.36 -14.89 -14.79
CA LEU A 119 -5.15 -13.59 -14.19
C LEU A 119 -4.75 -12.55 -15.25
N LYS A 120 -5.33 -11.35 -15.15
CA LYS A 120 -5.10 -10.23 -16.09
C LYS A 120 -4.46 -9.02 -15.39
N PHE A 121 -4.00 -9.18 -14.17
CA PHE A 121 -3.22 -8.19 -13.43
C PHE A 121 -1.81 -8.74 -13.14
N PRO A 122 -0.79 -7.88 -12.96
CA PRO A 122 0.59 -8.31 -12.81
C PRO A 122 0.85 -8.99 -11.46
N LEU A 123 1.73 -10.00 -11.49
CA LEU A 123 2.38 -10.57 -10.32
C LEU A 123 3.88 -10.22 -10.36
N LEU A 124 4.43 -9.81 -9.22
CA LEU A 124 5.80 -9.34 -9.09
C LEU A 124 6.63 -10.26 -8.21
N ALA A 125 7.82 -10.60 -8.70
CA ALA A 125 8.73 -11.53 -8.08
C ALA A 125 9.67 -10.83 -7.07
N ASP A 126 9.35 -10.87 -5.78
CA ASP A 126 10.20 -10.40 -4.67
C ASP A 126 10.99 -11.58 -4.06
N THR A 127 11.80 -12.26 -4.86
CA THR A 127 12.51 -13.50 -4.48
C THR A 127 13.44 -13.33 -3.27
N THR A 128 13.88 -12.12 -2.99
CA THR A 128 14.72 -11.80 -1.81
C THR A 128 13.92 -11.37 -0.59
N GLY A 129 12.63 -11.10 -0.76
CA GLY A 129 11.75 -10.54 0.26
C GLY A 129 12.10 -9.10 0.65
N ALA A 130 12.87 -8.37 -0.17
CA ALA A 130 13.30 -7.02 0.15
C ALA A 130 12.13 -6.04 0.24
N VAL A 131 11.23 -6.07 -0.73
CA VAL A 131 10.04 -5.23 -0.77
C VAL A 131 9.04 -5.67 0.30
N SER A 132 8.79 -6.98 0.43
CA SER A 132 7.94 -7.53 1.47
C SER A 132 8.38 -7.11 2.88
N LYS A 133 9.69 -7.08 3.15
CA LYS A 133 10.24 -6.57 4.44
C LYS A 133 9.95 -5.09 4.64
N THR A 134 10.12 -4.28 3.60
CA THR A 134 9.87 -2.84 3.66
C THR A 134 8.41 -2.52 3.94
N TYR A 135 7.49 -3.35 3.44
CA TYR A 135 6.05 -3.26 3.71
C TYR A 135 5.60 -3.98 4.99
N GLY A 136 6.52 -4.54 5.78
CA GLY A 136 6.17 -5.29 6.99
C GLY A 136 5.38 -6.56 6.69
N SER A 137 5.57 -7.13 5.50
CA SER A 137 4.86 -8.30 4.96
C SER A 137 5.78 -9.51 4.79
N TRP A 138 6.83 -9.65 5.61
CA TRP A 138 7.79 -10.74 5.48
C TRP A 138 7.94 -11.56 6.74
N MET A 139 7.88 -12.87 6.62
CA MET A 139 8.14 -13.80 7.71
C MET A 139 9.00 -14.97 7.23
N SER A 140 10.20 -15.08 7.78
CA SER A 140 11.21 -16.11 7.45
C SER A 140 11.62 -16.09 5.96
N PHE A 141 10.86 -16.71 5.08
CA PHE A 141 11.17 -16.88 3.65
C PHE A 141 9.94 -16.73 2.75
N ILE A 142 8.83 -16.23 3.28
CA ILE A 142 7.57 -16.01 2.55
C ILE A 142 6.98 -14.66 2.88
N SER A 143 6.19 -14.12 1.96
CA SER A 143 5.36 -12.95 2.24
C SER A 143 4.17 -13.30 3.13
N VAL A 144 3.81 -12.38 4.03
CA VAL A 144 2.61 -12.49 4.85
C VAL A 144 1.46 -11.80 4.11
N ARG A 145 0.26 -12.33 4.24
CA ARG A 145 -0.94 -11.84 3.56
C ARG A 145 -1.37 -10.49 4.12
N HIS A 146 -0.79 -9.43 3.58
CA HIS A 146 -1.12 -8.03 3.86
C HIS A 146 -1.42 -7.31 2.55
N SER A 147 -2.29 -6.30 2.59
CA SER A 147 -2.59 -5.49 1.42
C SER A 147 -2.66 -4.02 1.77
N PHE A 148 -2.43 -3.20 0.75
CA PHE A 148 -2.26 -1.76 0.87
C PHE A 148 -3.05 -1.07 -0.23
N ILE A 149 -3.77 0.00 0.11
CA ILE A 149 -4.35 0.91 -0.87
C ILE A 149 -3.48 2.15 -0.95
N ILE A 150 -3.01 2.45 -2.14
CA ILE A 150 -2.14 3.60 -2.45
C ILE A 150 -2.91 4.50 -3.41
N ASP A 151 -2.91 5.80 -3.16
CA ASP A 151 -3.62 6.77 -3.98
C ASP A 151 -2.82 7.20 -5.23
N PRO A 152 -3.43 8.00 -6.15
CA PRO A 152 -2.77 8.46 -7.36
C PRO A 152 -1.49 9.27 -7.15
N GLU A 153 -1.33 9.92 -6.01
CA GLU A 153 -0.14 10.66 -5.61
C GLU A 153 0.96 9.76 -5.02
N GLY A 154 0.64 8.46 -4.82
CA GLY A 154 1.55 7.48 -4.22
C GLY A 154 1.56 7.50 -2.70
N ILE A 155 0.51 8.03 -2.08
CA ILE A 155 0.37 8.05 -0.63
C ILE A 155 -0.37 6.81 -0.17
N LEU A 156 0.15 6.13 0.85
CA LEU A 156 -0.51 4.99 1.48
C LEU A 156 -1.76 5.45 2.24
N ARG A 157 -2.92 4.92 1.86
CA ARG A 157 -4.21 5.32 2.44
C ARG A 157 -4.85 4.28 3.35
N GLU A 158 -4.54 3.00 3.13
CA GLU A 158 -5.08 1.92 3.96
C GLU A 158 -4.14 0.73 4.02
N THR A 159 -4.21 -0.03 5.11
CA THR A 159 -3.46 -1.27 5.32
C THR A 159 -4.37 -2.36 5.87
N PHE A 160 -4.39 -3.50 5.21
CA PHE A 160 -5.09 -4.71 5.67
C PHE A 160 -4.07 -5.74 6.10
N VAL A 161 -4.23 -6.27 7.32
CA VAL A 161 -3.30 -7.25 7.87
C VAL A 161 -3.98 -8.60 8.10
N ARG A 162 -3.31 -9.69 7.76
CA ARG A 162 -3.83 -11.05 7.97
C ARG A 162 -5.20 -11.29 7.33
N VAL A 163 -5.34 -10.88 6.09
CA VAL A 163 -6.62 -10.89 5.40
C VAL A 163 -7.18 -12.29 5.16
N ASN A 164 -8.51 -12.39 5.11
CA ASN A 164 -9.20 -13.60 4.72
C ASN A 164 -9.33 -13.65 3.18
N PRO A 165 -8.67 -14.61 2.48
CA PRO A 165 -8.64 -14.65 1.02
C PRO A 165 -10.02 -14.77 0.35
N ILE A 166 -11.05 -15.24 1.07
CA ILE A 166 -12.39 -15.47 0.50
C ILE A 166 -13.14 -14.17 0.27
N ILE A 167 -12.99 -13.18 1.18
CA ILE A 167 -13.77 -11.93 1.19
C ILE A 167 -12.91 -10.70 0.91
N HIS A 168 -11.59 -10.87 0.81
CA HIS A 168 -10.65 -9.76 0.83
C HIS A 168 -10.86 -8.76 -0.30
N SER A 169 -11.08 -9.21 -1.53
CA SER A 169 -11.35 -8.31 -2.66
C SER A 169 -12.55 -7.38 -2.38
N GLN A 170 -13.61 -7.91 -1.74
CA GLN A 170 -14.78 -7.11 -1.41
C GLN A 170 -14.51 -6.10 -0.27
N GLU A 171 -13.73 -6.48 0.75
CA GLU A 171 -13.31 -5.57 1.82
C GLU A 171 -12.48 -4.41 1.27
N VAL A 172 -11.50 -4.71 0.41
CA VAL A 172 -10.68 -3.70 -0.27
C VAL A 172 -11.54 -2.79 -1.14
N MET A 173 -12.46 -3.35 -1.93
CA MET A 173 -13.36 -2.58 -2.80
C MET A 173 -14.26 -1.62 -2.00
N ALA A 174 -14.80 -2.07 -0.87
CA ALA A 174 -15.62 -1.22 0.00
C ALA A 174 -14.80 -0.04 0.52
N ARG A 175 -13.60 -0.31 1.04
CA ARG A 175 -12.73 0.73 1.58
C ARG A 175 -12.21 1.70 0.53
N LEU A 176 -11.88 1.20 -0.67
CA LEU A 176 -11.47 2.03 -1.82
C LEU A 176 -12.55 3.04 -2.19
N LYS A 177 -13.82 2.63 -2.23
CA LYS A 177 -14.96 3.53 -2.50
C LYS A 177 -15.04 4.68 -1.49
N ASP A 178 -14.90 4.36 -0.21
CA ASP A 178 -14.94 5.38 0.86
C ASP A 178 -13.78 6.38 0.73
N LEU A 179 -12.58 5.88 0.44
CA LEU A 179 -11.39 6.72 0.25
C LEU A 179 -11.53 7.65 -0.96
N GLN A 180 -12.02 7.14 -2.09
CA GLN A 180 -12.24 7.93 -3.30
C GLN A 180 -13.27 9.04 -3.09
N GLN A 181 -14.33 8.78 -2.33
CA GLN A 181 -15.34 9.81 -1.99
C GLN A 181 -14.75 10.90 -1.07
N THR A 182 -13.95 10.50 -0.09
CA THR A 182 -13.37 11.44 0.89
C THR A 182 -12.30 12.36 0.27
N ILE A 183 -11.52 11.87 -0.69
CA ILE A 183 -10.42 12.63 -1.31
C ILE A 183 -10.95 13.54 -2.44
N SER A 184 -12.10 13.20 -3.04
CA SER A 184 -12.73 13.99 -4.11
C SER A 184 -13.62 15.13 -3.58
N SER A 185 -13.83 15.21 -2.27
CA SER A 185 -14.64 16.25 -1.59
C SER A 185 -13.75 17.35 -1.01
#